data_137db4b420c19ee6c0b8014a35f146d6
#
_entry.id   137db4b420c19ee6c0b8014a35f146d6
#
_cell.length_a   1.000
_cell.length_b   1.000
_cell.length_c   1.000
_cell.angle_alpha   90.00
_cell.angle_beta   90.00
_cell.angle_gamma   90.00
#
_symmetry.space_group_name_H-M   'P 1'
#
loop_
_entity.id
_entity.type
_entity.pdbx_description
1 polymer ?
#
loop_
_entity_poly.entity_id
_entity_poly.type
_entity_poly.pdbx_seq_one_letter_code
_entity_poly.pdbx_strand_id
1 'polypeptide(L)'
;MILTFNEKAFNNEQSFKMTYLKHKAKDLTCLCIETEETVKGFPDVMIVDEQNTVYFEEYKYTKTGVIKFQSTQPAFYKKHKKFVIFIVAFNAKSGKVHYFPVEELFTEGSPYELTKFATVDLNKAEEMYESVNH
;
A
#
# COMPACT_ATOMS: atom_id res chain seq x y z
N MET A 1 7.50 4.26 4.96
CA MET A 1 8.82 4.11 4.31
C MET A 1 8.66 4.34 2.80
N ILE A 2 9.58 5.08 2.24
CA ILE A 2 9.58 5.39 0.81
C ILE A 2 10.85 4.79 0.20
N LEU A 3 10.67 3.97 -0.84
CA LEU A 3 11.77 3.28 -1.51
C LEU A 3 11.83 3.70 -2.98
N THR A 4 13.06 3.87 -3.49
CA THR A 4 13.26 4.02 -4.93
C THR A 4 13.28 2.63 -5.55
N PHE A 5 12.44 2.42 -6.56
CA PHE A 5 12.37 1.15 -7.26
C PHE A 5 13.04 1.30 -8.63
N ASN A 6 14.14 0.57 -8.83
CA ASN A 6 15.01 0.72 -10.02
C ASN A 6 14.48 0.02 -11.27
N GLU A 7 13.28 -0.51 -11.23
CA GLU A 7 12.68 -1.13 -12.38
C GLU A 7 11.96 -0.11 -13.27
N LYS A 8 11.76 -0.47 -14.53
CA LYS A 8 11.05 0.39 -15.48
C LYS A 8 9.68 0.78 -14.97
N ALA A 9 9.24 1.96 -15.39
CA ALA A 9 7.90 2.44 -15.07
C ALA A 9 6.84 1.38 -15.41
N PHE A 10 6.02 1.05 -14.43
CA PHE A 10 4.92 0.11 -14.62
C PHE A 10 3.76 0.83 -15.30
N ASN A 11 3.00 0.09 -16.10
CA ASN A 11 1.86 0.66 -16.81
C ASN A 11 0.56 0.64 -15.99
N ASN A 12 0.49 -0.22 -14.97
CA ASN A 12 -0.72 -0.40 -14.18
C ASN A 12 -0.39 -1.09 -12.84
N GLU A 13 -1.42 -1.16 -11.98
CA GLU A 13 -1.31 -1.79 -10.66
C GLU A 13 -0.90 -3.26 -10.74
N GLN A 14 -1.47 -4.02 -11.66
CA GLN A 14 -1.19 -5.45 -11.79
C GLN A 14 0.28 -5.70 -12.11
N SER A 15 0.83 -4.96 -13.04
CA SER A 15 2.23 -5.06 -13.45
C SER A 15 3.17 -4.72 -12.26
N PHE A 16 2.87 -3.66 -11.54
CA PHE A 16 3.61 -3.28 -10.34
C PHE A 16 3.53 -4.39 -9.27
N LYS A 17 2.32 -4.82 -8.94
CA LYS A 17 2.09 -5.84 -7.90
C LYS A 17 2.85 -7.12 -8.20
N MET A 18 2.74 -7.64 -9.40
CA MET A 18 3.38 -8.90 -9.76
C MET A 18 4.91 -8.82 -9.70
N THR A 19 5.49 -7.71 -10.16
CA THR A 19 6.94 -7.52 -10.10
C THR A 19 7.43 -7.39 -8.66
N TYR A 20 6.75 -6.58 -7.85
CA TYR A 20 7.11 -6.38 -6.46
C TYR A 20 7.02 -7.68 -5.66
N LEU A 21 5.94 -8.45 -5.84
CA LEU A 21 5.75 -9.73 -5.15
C LEU A 21 6.80 -10.76 -5.57
N LYS A 22 7.22 -10.75 -6.82
CA LYS A 22 8.26 -11.65 -7.30
C LYS A 22 9.58 -11.43 -6.56
N HIS A 23 9.92 -10.19 -6.25
CA HIS A 23 11.09 -9.89 -5.43
C HIS A 23 10.92 -10.35 -3.98
N LYS A 24 9.75 -10.11 -3.38
CA LYS A 24 9.45 -10.55 -2.02
C LYS A 24 9.42 -12.06 -1.88
N ALA A 25 8.90 -12.77 -2.87
CA ALA A 25 8.73 -14.22 -2.81
C ALA A 25 10.04 -15.01 -2.77
N LYS A 26 11.18 -14.36 -2.91
CA LYS A 26 12.48 -15.00 -2.71
C LYS A 26 12.69 -15.45 -1.27
N ASP A 27 12.16 -14.70 -0.31
CA ASP A 27 12.39 -14.92 1.12
C ASP A 27 11.10 -15.13 1.91
N LEU A 28 9.94 -14.86 1.32
CA LEU A 28 8.65 -14.86 2.00
C LEU A 28 7.63 -15.67 1.21
N THR A 29 6.63 -16.22 1.91
CA THR A 29 5.47 -16.83 1.26
C THR A 29 4.43 -15.76 0.98
N CYS A 30 4.09 -15.58 -0.30
CA CYS A 30 3.11 -14.58 -0.74
C CYS A 30 1.92 -15.30 -1.37
N LEU A 31 0.72 -15.01 -0.88
CA LEU A 31 -0.53 -15.60 -1.37
C LEU A 31 -1.45 -14.48 -1.85
N CYS A 32 -1.74 -14.47 -3.15
CA CYS A 32 -2.73 -13.54 -3.69
C CYS A 32 -4.13 -13.99 -3.29
N ILE A 33 -4.92 -13.04 -2.82
CA ILE A 33 -6.28 -13.31 -2.33
C ILE A 33 -7.26 -12.76 -3.36
N GLU A 34 -8.10 -13.65 -3.88
CA GLU A 34 -9.21 -13.27 -4.75
C GLU A 34 -10.50 -13.47 -3.96
N THR A 35 -11.12 -12.37 -3.56
CA THR A 35 -12.38 -12.41 -2.86
C THR A 35 -13.48 -11.93 -3.81
N GLU A 36 -14.17 -12.86 -4.45
CA GLU A 36 -15.20 -12.49 -5.41
C GLU A 36 -16.52 -12.07 -4.77
N GLU A 37 -16.84 -12.53 -3.58
CA GLU A 37 -18.24 -12.44 -3.16
C GLU A 37 -18.58 -11.74 -1.86
N THR A 38 -17.83 -11.86 -0.80
CA THR A 38 -18.42 -11.52 0.51
C THR A 38 -17.65 -10.61 1.41
N VAL A 39 -16.33 -10.49 1.25
CA VAL A 39 -15.53 -9.66 2.15
C VAL A 39 -14.98 -8.47 1.38
N LYS A 40 -15.78 -7.41 1.32
CA LYS A 40 -15.38 -6.18 0.66
C LYS A 40 -14.34 -5.45 1.50
N GLY A 41 -13.32 -4.94 0.84
CA GLY A 41 -12.24 -4.21 1.50
C GLY A 41 -11.12 -5.08 2.02
N PHE A 42 -11.19 -6.39 1.83
CA PHE A 42 -10.12 -7.31 2.23
C PHE A 42 -8.85 -7.05 1.40
N PRO A 43 -7.64 -7.11 2.03
CA PRO A 43 -6.39 -6.87 1.31
C PRO A 43 -6.09 -7.87 0.19
N ASP A 44 -5.27 -7.46 -0.76
CA ASP A 44 -4.95 -8.25 -1.97
C ASP A 44 -4.07 -9.45 -1.70
N VAL A 45 -3.18 -9.37 -0.71
CA VAL A 45 -2.11 -10.36 -0.54
C VAL A 45 -1.92 -10.68 0.92
N MET A 46 -1.75 -11.96 1.22
CA MET A 46 -1.31 -12.45 2.52
C MET A 46 0.17 -12.81 2.44
N ILE A 47 0.94 -12.34 3.41
CA ILE A 47 2.36 -12.64 3.53
C ILE A 47 2.58 -13.48 4.79
N VAL A 48 3.39 -14.53 4.66
CA VAL A 48 3.86 -15.31 5.80
C VAL A 48 5.38 -15.20 5.83
N ASP A 49 5.92 -14.66 6.91
CA ASP A 49 7.37 -14.48 7.04
C ASP A 49 8.07 -15.74 7.61
N GLU A 50 9.38 -15.66 7.77
CA GLU A 50 10.21 -16.77 8.22
C GLU A 50 9.87 -17.25 9.63
N GLN A 51 9.28 -16.39 10.46
CA GLN A 51 8.83 -16.73 11.81
C GLN A 51 7.37 -17.18 11.84
N ASN A 52 6.76 -17.43 10.69
CA ASN A 52 5.34 -17.76 10.53
C ASN A 52 4.39 -16.64 11.00
N THR A 53 4.86 -15.41 11.04
CA THR A 53 4.01 -14.24 11.28
C THR A 53 3.25 -13.90 10.02
N VAL A 54 1.95 -13.68 10.14
CA VAL A 54 1.06 -13.38 9.02
C VAL A 54 0.72 -11.90 9.02
N TYR A 55 0.85 -11.26 7.87
CA TYR A 55 0.38 -9.91 7.64
C TYR A 55 -0.15 -9.78 6.22
N PHE A 56 -0.77 -8.65 5.91
CA PHE A 56 -1.44 -8.43 4.64
C PHE A 56 -0.92 -7.19 3.95
N GLU A 57 -1.03 -7.16 2.62
CA GLU A 57 -0.68 -6.00 1.82
C GLU A 57 -1.80 -5.67 0.85
N GLU A 58 -2.07 -4.38 0.73
CA GLU A 58 -2.98 -3.82 -0.27
C GLU A 58 -2.16 -3.00 -1.27
N TYR A 59 -2.29 -3.31 -2.55
CA TYR A 59 -1.51 -2.66 -3.61
C TYR A 59 -2.28 -1.54 -4.25
N LYS A 60 -1.60 -0.41 -4.46
CA LYS A 60 -2.13 0.78 -5.13
C LYS A 60 -1.13 1.25 -6.17
N TYR A 61 -1.65 1.83 -7.24
CA TYR A 61 -0.88 2.40 -8.33
C TYR A 61 -1.50 3.74 -8.71
N THR A 62 -0.67 4.75 -8.93
CA THR A 62 -1.16 6.05 -9.37
C THR A 62 -0.20 6.71 -10.36
N LYS A 63 -0.78 7.34 -11.38
CA LYS A 63 -0.03 8.17 -12.33
C LYS A 63 0.07 9.63 -11.88
N THR A 64 -0.81 10.05 -10.98
CA THR A 64 -0.90 11.45 -10.52
C THR A 64 -0.24 11.70 -9.17
N GLY A 65 0.05 10.64 -8.43
CA GLY A 65 0.54 10.71 -7.06
C GLY A 65 -0.58 10.63 -6.02
N VAL A 66 -1.84 10.65 -6.43
CA VAL A 66 -2.98 10.53 -5.52
C VAL A 66 -3.57 9.14 -5.66
N ILE A 67 -3.59 8.38 -4.56
CA ILE A 67 -4.23 7.06 -4.52
C ILE A 67 -5.64 7.19 -3.94
N LYS A 68 -6.54 6.33 -4.42
CA LYS A 68 -7.93 6.33 -4.00
C LYS A 68 -8.30 4.97 -3.39
N PHE A 69 -9.03 5.03 -2.28
CA PHE A 69 -9.57 3.84 -1.64
C PHE A 69 -11.06 3.74 -1.93
N GLN A 70 -11.54 2.52 -2.19
CA GLN A 70 -12.98 2.26 -2.18
C GLN A 70 -13.47 2.41 -0.75
N SER A 71 -14.70 2.88 -0.56
CA SER A 71 -15.26 3.14 0.78
C SER A 71 -15.24 1.92 1.69
N THR A 72 -15.31 0.72 1.10
CA THR A 72 -15.25 -0.54 1.83
C THR A 72 -13.88 -0.83 2.43
N GLN A 73 -12.81 -0.29 1.87
CA GLN A 73 -11.45 -0.53 2.34
C GLN A 73 -11.18 0.15 3.69
N PRO A 74 -11.36 1.48 3.84
CA PRO A 74 -11.20 2.10 5.17
C PRO A 74 -12.14 1.52 6.20
N ALA A 75 -13.38 1.17 5.82
CA ALA A 75 -14.34 0.55 6.72
C ALA A 75 -13.84 -0.80 7.24
N PHE A 76 -13.25 -1.60 6.36
CA PHE A 76 -12.64 -2.88 6.74
C PHE A 76 -11.49 -2.68 7.73
N TYR A 77 -10.59 -1.73 7.44
CA TYR A 77 -9.43 -1.47 8.29
C TYR A 77 -9.83 -1.01 9.69
N LYS A 78 -10.85 -0.18 9.79
CA LYS A 78 -11.38 0.28 11.09
C LYS A 78 -12.03 -0.84 11.89
N LYS A 79 -12.73 -1.73 11.22
CA LYS A 79 -13.45 -2.84 11.86
C LYS A 79 -12.49 -3.95 12.31
N HIS A 80 -11.44 -4.21 11.55
CA HIS A 80 -10.54 -5.35 11.77
C HIS A 80 -9.14 -4.89 12.19
N LYS A 81 -9.05 -4.19 13.30
CA LYS A 81 -7.79 -3.62 13.82
C LYS A 81 -6.75 -4.67 14.22
N LYS A 82 -7.15 -5.92 14.38
CA LYS A 82 -6.22 -7.01 14.71
C LYS A 82 -5.43 -7.50 13.51
N PHE A 83 -5.90 -7.24 12.30
CA PHE A 83 -5.13 -7.55 11.10
C PHE A 83 -4.01 -6.54 10.92
N VAL A 84 -2.81 -7.06 10.70
CA VAL A 84 -1.67 -6.22 10.34
C VAL A 84 -1.70 -6.04 8.82
N ILE A 85 -1.97 -4.83 8.37
CA ILE A 85 -2.14 -4.51 6.95
C ILE A 85 -1.25 -3.35 6.59
N PHE A 86 -0.49 -3.51 5.50
CA PHE A 86 0.33 -2.45 4.92
C PHE A 86 -0.21 -2.05 3.56
N ILE A 87 -0.12 -0.77 3.26
CA ILE A 87 -0.36 -0.25 1.92
C ILE A 87 0.98 -0.24 1.18
N VAL A 88 0.97 -0.75 -0.03
CA VAL A 88 2.12 -0.76 -0.94
C VAL A 88 1.70 0.03 -2.19
N ALA A 89 2.13 1.28 -2.28
CA ALA A 89 1.65 2.20 -3.30
C ALA A 89 2.78 2.67 -4.19
N PHE A 90 2.64 2.48 -5.50
CA PHE A 90 3.59 2.97 -6.49
C PHE A 90 3.12 4.31 -7.05
N ASN A 91 3.95 5.33 -6.88
CA ASN A 91 3.73 6.64 -7.48
C ASN A 91 4.50 6.70 -8.80
N ALA A 92 3.79 6.50 -9.91
CA ALA A 92 4.42 6.52 -11.23
C ALA A 92 4.96 7.90 -11.61
N LYS A 93 4.47 8.96 -10.98
CA LYS A 93 4.95 10.32 -11.20
C LYS A 93 6.38 10.51 -10.71
N SER A 94 6.74 9.88 -9.59
CA SER A 94 8.08 10.00 -8.98
C SER A 94 8.92 8.73 -9.11
N GLY A 95 8.30 7.59 -9.43
CA GLY A 95 8.98 6.29 -9.47
C GLY A 95 9.23 5.70 -8.09
N LYS A 96 8.56 6.18 -7.06
CA LYS A 96 8.79 5.74 -5.68
C LYS A 96 7.70 4.81 -5.19
N VAL A 97 8.10 3.82 -4.37
CA VAL A 97 7.19 2.92 -3.66
C VAL A 97 7.01 3.43 -2.24
N HIS A 98 5.76 3.61 -1.83
CA HIS A 98 5.39 3.95 -0.47
C HIS A 98 4.92 2.69 0.24
N TYR A 99 5.46 2.45 1.43
CA TYR A 99 5.12 1.30 2.25
C TYR A 99 4.77 1.80 3.65
N PHE A 100 3.51 1.67 4.04
CA PHE A 100 3.07 2.20 5.32
C PHE A 100 1.91 1.37 5.90
N PRO A 101 1.81 1.31 7.24
CA PRO A 101 0.71 0.59 7.88
C PRO A 101 -0.60 1.37 7.73
N VAL A 102 -1.73 0.67 7.66
CA VAL A 102 -3.04 1.29 7.46
C VAL A 102 -3.44 2.26 8.58
N GLU A 103 -2.85 2.12 9.76
CA GLU A 103 -3.09 3.05 10.88
C GLU A 103 -2.73 4.49 10.53
N GLU A 104 -1.77 4.68 9.64
CA GLU A 104 -1.38 6.02 9.16
C GLU A 104 -2.50 6.73 8.43
N LEU A 105 -3.44 5.99 7.83
CA LEU A 105 -4.62 6.58 7.17
C LEU A 105 -5.53 7.31 8.16
N PHE A 106 -5.50 6.91 9.42
CA PHE A 106 -6.41 7.42 10.46
C PHE A 106 -5.68 8.21 11.54
N THR A 107 -4.39 8.47 11.34
CA THR A 107 -3.58 9.26 12.27
C THR A 107 -3.57 10.71 11.83
N GLU A 108 -4.12 11.59 12.67
CA GLU A 108 -4.15 13.02 12.38
C GLU A 108 -2.72 13.56 12.23
N GLY A 109 -2.49 14.30 11.16
CA GLY A 109 -1.17 14.86 10.85
C GLY A 109 -0.20 13.92 10.16
N SER A 110 -0.56 12.66 9.96
CA SER A 110 0.25 11.72 9.21
C SER A 110 0.40 12.16 7.75
N PRO A 111 1.58 11.93 7.11
CA PRO A 111 1.73 12.17 5.67
C PRO A 111 0.73 11.38 4.81
N TYR A 112 0.20 10.30 5.36
CA TYR A 112 -0.74 9.40 4.67
C TYR A 112 -2.15 9.49 5.20
N GLU A 113 -2.48 10.57 5.88
CA GLU A 113 -3.83 10.75 6.42
C GLU A 113 -4.87 10.76 5.31
N LEU A 114 -5.90 9.93 5.50
CA LEU A 114 -6.99 9.79 4.53
C LEU A 114 -7.87 11.04 4.53
N THR A 115 -8.12 11.58 3.34
CA THR A 115 -9.04 12.73 3.21
C THR A 115 -10.50 12.26 3.30
N LYS A 116 -11.41 13.21 3.43
CA LYS A 116 -12.86 12.92 3.41
C LYS A 116 -13.33 12.28 2.10
N PHE A 117 -12.53 12.38 1.05
CA PHE A 117 -12.83 11.78 -0.25
C PHE A 117 -12.17 10.41 -0.43
N ALA A 118 -11.65 9.82 0.64
CA ALA A 118 -10.96 8.55 0.65
C ALA A 118 -9.73 8.52 -0.28
N THR A 119 -8.96 9.60 -0.28
CA THR A 119 -7.73 9.72 -1.06
C THR A 119 -6.53 10.00 -0.15
N VAL A 120 -5.33 9.65 -0.65
CA VAL A 120 -4.06 9.97 -0.01
C VAL A 120 -3.14 10.58 -1.08
N ASP A 121 -2.53 11.72 -0.75
CA ASP A 121 -1.60 12.39 -1.65
C ASP A 121 -0.16 11.93 -1.35
N LEU A 122 0.36 11.03 -2.19
CA LEU A 122 1.71 10.52 -2.04
C LEU A 122 2.77 11.59 -2.35
N ASN A 123 2.44 12.54 -3.21
CA ASN A 123 3.37 13.65 -3.52
C ASN A 123 3.65 14.49 -2.28
N LYS A 124 2.62 14.76 -1.50
CA LYS A 124 2.75 15.48 -0.24
C LYS A 124 3.62 14.72 0.76
N ALA A 125 3.44 13.41 0.86
CA ALA A 125 4.26 12.57 1.72
C ALA A 125 5.73 12.60 1.31
N GLU A 126 6.00 12.58 0.00
CA GLU A 126 7.36 12.67 -0.53
C GLU A 126 8.01 14.01 -0.20
N GLU A 127 7.28 15.11 -0.35
CA GLU A 127 7.76 16.45 0.01
C GLU A 127 8.09 16.55 1.50
N MET A 128 7.22 16.05 2.35
CA MET A 128 7.43 16.03 3.79
C MET A 128 8.67 15.23 4.17
N TYR A 129 8.86 14.07 3.53
CA TYR A 129 10.01 13.20 3.77
C TYR A 129 11.31 13.86 3.34
N GLU A 130 11.33 14.50 2.19
CA GLU A 130 12.50 15.24 1.69
C GLU A 130 12.87 16.40 2.60
N SER A 131 11.89 17.16 3.10
CA SER A 131 12.16 18.31 3.97
C SER A 131 12.77 17.89 5.31
N VAL A 132 12.41 16.70 5.83
CA VAL A 132 12.98 16.17 7.07
C VAL A 132 14.43 15.69 6.87
N ASN A 133 14.77 15.23 5.66
CA ASN A 133 16.10 14.68 5.37
C ASN A 133 17.09 15.72 4.81
N HIS A 134 16.66 16.94 4.68
CA HIS A 134 17.51 18.08 4.35
C HIS A 134 17.76 18.93 5.57
#